data_d76a6ed40157195e60346a49db53b58b
#
_entry.id   d76a6ed40157195e60346a49db53b58b
#
_cell.length_a   1.000
_cell.length_b   1.000
_cell.length_c   1.000
_cell.angle_alpha   90.00
_cell.angle_beta   90.00
_cell.angle_gamma   90.00
#
_symmetry.space_group_name_H-M   'P 1'
#
loop_
_entity.id
_entity.type
_entity.pdbx_description
1 polymer ?
#
loop_
_entity_poly.entity_id
_entity_poly.type
_entity_poly.pdbx_seq_one_letter_code
_entity_poly.pdbx_strand_id
1 'polypeptide(L)'
;MSFAPHTPLSQDQIITLLRRANEVARRARALGRHPFGALLVAPDGHTVLAEQGNVDTVNHAESVLARTAALNYPPDYLWQCTLVTTAEPCAMCAGTQYWAHIGRVVYGITEERLLSLTGDHAENPTMNLPCREVFARGQKPVEVIGPVAEVEDEIVALHRDMWSGHHHA
;
A
#
# COMPACT_ATOMS: atom_id res chain seq x y z
N MET A 1 -16.50 -7.95 -18.64
CA MET A 1 -15.10 -8.02 -18.15
C MET A 1 -14.95 -9.27 -17.30
N SER A 2 -13.97 -10.09 -17.57
CA SER A 2 -13.70 -11.31 -16.81
C SER A 2 -12.72 -11.00 -15.65
N PHE A 3 -13.01 -11.56 -14.47
CA PHE A 3 -12.17 -11.37 -13.28
C PHE A 3 -11.65 -12.74 -12.84
N ALA A 4 -10.50 -13.13 -13.39
CA ALA A 4 -9.87 -14.40 -13.01
C ALA A 4 -9.57 -14.43 -11.50
N PRO A 5 -9.78 -15.59 -10.82
CA PRO A 5 -9.45 -15.71 -9.42
C PRO A 5 -7.93 -15.61 -9.21
N HIS A 6 -7.55 -15.07 -8.04
CA HIS A 6 -6.14 -14.95 -7.68
C HIS A 6 -5.59 -16.27 -7.11
N THR A 7 -4.31 -16.54 -7.37
CA THR A 7 -3.61 -17.63 -6.69
C THR A 7 -3.51 -17.31 -5.20
N PRO A 8 -3.93 -18.23 -4.30
CA PRO A 8 -3.83 -17.98 -2.87
C PRO A 8 -2.38 -17.69 -2.42
N LEU A 9 -2.23 -16.77 -1.48
CA LEU A 9 -0.95 -16.49 -0.83
C LEU A 9 -0.90 -17.17 0.53
N SER A 10 0.22 -17.83 0.85
CA SER A 10 0.46 -18.34 2.19
C SER A 10 0.72 -17.18 3.16
N GLN A 11 0.55 -17.43 4.45
CA GLN A 11 0.86 -16.44 5.48
C GLN A 11 2.35 -16.06 5.42
N ASP A 12 3.25 -17.01 5.18
CA ASP A 12 4.68 -16.75 5.04
C ASP A 12 4.99 -15.86 3.85
N GLN A 13 4.32 -16.07 2.71
CA GLN A 13 4.46 -15.19 1.54
C GLN A 13 4.01 -13.77 1.86
N ILE A 14 2.86 -13.62 2.52
CA ILE A 14 2.31 -12.32 2.91
C ILE A 14 3.30 -11.58 3.82
N ILE A 15 3.81 -12.24 4.84
CA ILE A 15 4.76 -11.64 5.78
C ILE A 15 6.06 -11.24 5.08
N THR A 16 6.62 -12.13 4.26
CA THR A 16 7.84 -11.88 3.50
C THR A 16 7.71 -10.66 2.59
N LEU A 17 6.58 -10.57 1.87
CA LEU A 17 6.31 -9.45 0.97
C LEU A 17 6.14 -8.13 1.73
N LEU A 18 5.41 -8.15 2.85
CA LEU A 18 5.24 -6.95 3.68
C LEU A 18 6.55 -6.47 4.31
N ARG A 19 7.42 -7.38 4.72
CA ARG A 19 8.75 -7.02 5.20
C ARG A 19 9.59 -6.37 4.12
N ARG A 20 9.49 -6.85 2.88
CA ARG A 20 10.15 -6.22 1.74
C ARG A 20 9.58 -4.83 1.46
N ALA A 21 8.27 -4.65 1.51
CA ALA A 21 7.65 -3.34 1.39
C ALA A 21 8.12 -2.40 2.50
N ASN A 22 8.28 -2.90 3.72
CA ASN A 22 8.78 -2.11 4.85
C ASN A 22 10.25 -1.69 4.67
N GLU A 23 11.08 -2.49 4.00
CA GLU A 23 12.43 -2.07 3.61
C GLU A 23 12.40 -0.90 2.62
N VAL A 24 11.45 -0.90 1.68
CA VAL A 24 11.24 0.23 0.78
C VAL A 24 10.83 1.48 1.57
N ALA A 25 9.94 1.33 2.55
CA ALA A 25 9.53 2.41 3.46
C ALA A 25 10.71 2.95 4.27
N ARG A 26 11.58 2.08 4.77
CA ARG A 26 12.78 2.48 5.52
C ARG A 26 13.72 3.31 4.66
N ARG A 27 13.93 2.91 3.40
CA ARG A 27 14.75 3.67 2.45
C ARG A 27 14.13 5.04 2.14
N ALA A 28 12.81 5.11 2.01
CA ALA A 28 12.12 6.37 1.80
C ALA A 28 12.36 7.32 2.99
N ARG A 29 12.24 6.83 4.22
CA ARG A 29 12.53 7.60 5.43
C ARG A 29 13.98 8.08 5.46
N ALA A 30 14.93 7.24 5.10
CA ALA A 30 16.34 7.60 5.04
C ALA A 30 16.62 8.72 4.04
N LEU A 31 15.78 8.86 3.00
CA LEU A 31 15.85 9.94 2.02
C LEU A 31 15.08 11.20 2.44
N GLY A 32 14.56 11.25 3.66
CA GLY A 32 13.79 12.38 4.16
C GLY A 32 12.33 12.39 3.74
N ARG A 33 11.81 11.27 3.26
CA ARG A 33 10.41 11.12 2.82
C ARG A 33 9.60 10.39 3.89
N HIS A 34 8.28 10.44 3.76
CA HIS A 34 7.40 9.69 4.69
C HIS A 34 7.61 8.18 4.52
N PRO A 35 7.51 7.39 5.62
CA PRO A 35 7.91 5.99 5.63
C PRO A 35 6.82 5.05 5.10
N PHE A 36 6.48 5.19 3.83
CA PHE A 36 5.55 4.32 3.13
C PHE A 36 6.26 3.63 1.98
N GLY A 37 5.98 2.35 1.80
CA GLY A 37 6.56 1.55 0.74
C GLY A 37 5.55 0.60 0.13
N ALA A 38 5.67 0.39 -1.18
CA ALA A 38 4.79 -0.49 -1.92
C ALA A 38 5.55 -1.34 -2.93
N LEU A 39 4.99 -2.52 -3.22
CA LEU A 39 5.48 -3.46 -4.23
C LEU A 39 4.37 -3.79 -5.21
N LEU A 40 4.74 -4.01 -6.47
CA LEU A 40 3.90 -4.73 -7.42
C LEU A 40 4.43 -6.16 -7.52
N VAL A 41 3.58 -7.13 -7.22
CA VAL A 41 3.94 -8.56 -7.21
C VAL A 41 3.22 -9.27 -8.34
N ALA A 42 3.98 -10.09 -9.09
CA ALA A 42 3.49 -10.87 -10.21
C ALA A 42 2.43 -11.90 -9.79
N PRO A 43 1.69 -12.49 -10.75
CA PRO A 43 0.68 -13.52 -10.46
C PRO A 43 1.21 -14.74 -9.70
N ASP A 44 2.51 -15.03 -9.76
CA ASP A 44 3.12 -16.14 -9.01
C ASP A 44 3.16 -15.92 -7.50
N GLY A 45 2.90 -14.70 -7.03
CA GLY A 45 2.95 -14.37 -5.60
C GLY A 45 4.35 -14.21 -5.02
N HIS A 46 5.38 -14.22 -5.84
CA HIS A 46 6.79 -14.16 -5.42
C HIS A 46 7.60 -13.08 -6.14
N THR A 47 7.44 -12.98 -7.45
CA THR A 47 8.26 -12.07 -8.25
C THR A 47 7.83 -10.63 -8.03
N VAL A 48 8.74 -9.81 -7.55
CA VAL A 48 8.51 -8.37 -7.37
C VAL A 48 8.86 -7.67 -8.68
N LEU A 49 7.85 -7.09 -9.31
CA LEU A 49 7.99 -6.41 -10.60
C LEU A 49 8.45 -4.96 -10.46
N ALA A 50 8.08 -4.32 -9.35
CA ALA A 50 8.43 -2.93 -9.06
C ALA A 50 8.36 -2.65 -7.56
N GLU A 51 9.16 -1.69 -7.12
CA GLU A 51 9.16 -1.16 -5.76
C GLU A 51 9.00 0.37 -5.83
N GLN A 52 8.26 0.95 -4.90
CA GLN A 52 8.06 2.40 -4.85
C GLN A 52 7.95 2.88 -3.41
N GLY A 53 8.81 3.84 -3.03
CA GLY A 53 8.68 4.60 -1.79
C GLY A 53 7.78 5.81 -1.97
N ASN A 54 7.34 6.40 -0.86
CA ASN A 54 6.58 7.65 -0.90
C ASN A 54 7.43 8.77 -1.51
N VAL A 55 6.81 9.63 -2.32
CA VAL A 55 7.48 10.77 -2.95
C VAL A 55 7.14 12.07 -2.22
N ASP A 56 5.85 12.38 -2.12
CA ASP A 56 5.35 13.58 -1.43
C ASP A 56 3.90 13.36 -0.92
N THR A 57 3.24 14.44 -0.50
CA THR A 57 1.89 14.37 0.09
C THR A 57 0.79 14.00 -0.92
N VAL A 58 1.07 14.04 -2.21
CA VAL A 58 0.11 13.67 -3.28
C VAL A 58 0.59 12.41 -4.00
N ASN A 59 1.89 12.32 -4.25
CA ASN A 59 2.49 11.18 -4.94
C ASN A 59 2.86 10.11 -3.92
N HIS A 60 1.84 9.41 -3.43
CA HIS A 60 1.99 8.30 -2.51
C HIS A 60 2.59 7.09 -3.22
N ALA A 61 3.26 6.23 -2.48
CA ALA A 61 3.93 5.05 -3.02
C ALA A 61 2.98 4.21 -3.89
N GLU A 62 1.78 3.91 -3.39
CA GLU A 62 0.81 3.06 -4.07
C GLU A 62 0.30 3.71 -5.37
N SER A 63 0.01 5.00 -5.34
CA SER A 63 -0.51 5.73 -6.50
C SER A 63 0.54 5.83 -7.62
N VAL A 64 1.79 6.15 -7.28
CA VAL A 64 2.87 6.21 -8.25
C VAL A 64 3.10 4.82 -8.87
N LEU A 65 3.15 3.79 -8.02
CA LEU A 65 3.34 2.41 -8.47
C LEU A 65 2.22 1.96 -9.41
N ALA A 66 0.97 2.20 -9.03
CA ALA A 66 -0.19 1.78 -9.82
C ALA A 66 -0.22 2.48 -11.19
N ARG A 67 0.07 3.77 -11.24
CA ARG A 67 0.14 4.53 -12.50
C ARG A 67 1.26 4.00 -13.40
N THR A 68 2.44 3.76 -12.84
CA THR A 68 3.57 3.18 -13.58
C THR A 68 3.22 1.78 -14.11
N ALA A 69 2.60 0.95 -13.29
CA ALA A 69 2.19 -0.39 -13.68
C ALA A 69 1.19 -0.37 -14.85
N ALA A 70 0.21 0.52 -14.79
CA ALA A 70 -0.81 0.66 -15.84
C ALA A 70 -0.20 1.06 -17.19
N LEU A 71 0.93 1.78 -17.19
CA LEU A 71 1.63 2.16 -18.41
C LEU A 71 2.49 1.03 -19.00
N ASN A 72 2.82 0.01 -18.21
CA ASN A 72 3.81 -1.00 -18.59
C ASN A 72 3.25 -2.41 -18.75
N TYR A 73 2.07 -2.71 -18.20
CA TYR A 73 1.49 -4.06 -18.22
C TYR A 73 0.04 -4.01 -18.71
N PRO A 74 -0.42 -5.05 -19.43
CA PRO A 74 -1.81 -5.10 -19.88
C PRO A 74 -2.78 -5.35 -18.71
N PRO A 75 -4.05 -4.91 -18.83
CA PRO A 75 -5.03 -5.03 -17.74
C PRO A 75 -5.26 -6.45 -17.23
N ASP A 76 -5.33 -7.44 -18.11
CA ASP A 76 -5.57 -8.83 -17.69
C ASP A 76 -4.44 -9.37 -16.82
N TYR A 77 -3.21 -8.98 -17.12
CA TYR A 77 -2.06 -9.34 -16.31
C TYR A 77 -2.10 -8.63 -14.94
N LEU A 78 -2.39 -7.32 -14.95
CA LEU A 78 -2.47 -6.53 -13.72
C LEU A 78 -3.58 -7.01 -12.79
N TRP A 79 -4.70 -7.51 -13.35
CA TRP A 79 -5.74 -8.07 -12.51
C TRP A 79 -5.23 -9.23 -11.64
N GLN A 80 -4.29 -10.00 -12.13
CA GLN A 80 -3.68 -11.12 -11.40
C GLN A 80 -2.51 -10.71 -10.50
N CYS A 81 -2.05 -9.47 -10.61
CA CYS A 81 -0.99 -8.93 -9.76
C CYS A 81 -1.53 -8.52 -8.40
N THR A 82 -0.62 -8.35 -7.45
CA THR A 82 -0.92 -7.88 -6.09
C THR A 82 -0.13 -6.61 -5.80
N LEU A 83 -0.83 -5.60 -5.31
CA LEU A 83 -0.23 -4.42 -4.69
C LEU A 83 0.04 -4.76 -3.22
N VAL A 84 1.29 -4.72 -2.80
CA VAL A 84 1.68 -4.93 -1.40
C VAL A 84 2.13 -3.59 -0.83
N THR A 85 1.53 -3.16 0.28
CA THR A 85 1.81 -1.85 0.85
C THR A 85 1.90 -1.91 2.38
N THR A 86 2.78 -1.12 2.97
CA THR A 86 2.97 -1.11 4.43
C THR A 86 1.74 -0.61 5.17
N ALA A 87 1.10 0.44 4.68
CA ALA A 87 -0.14 0.97 5.24
C ALA A 87 -1.30 0.77 4.25
N GLU A 88 -2.50 0.59 4.79
CA GLU A 88 -3.72 0.49 3.99
C GLU A 88 -3.80 1.64 2.98
N PRO A 89 -4.11 1.37 1.69
CA PRO A 89 -4.24 2.43 0.71
C PRO A 89 -5.30 3.45 1.12
N CYS A 90 -4.94 4.73 1.10
CA CYS A 90 -5.91 5.80 1.30
C CYS A 90 -6.93 5.83 0.14
N ALA A 91 -7.96 6.66 0.26
CA ALA A 91 -9.01 6.74 -0.76
C ALA A 91 -8.46 7.03 -2.17
N MET A 92 -7.46 7.92 -2.28
CA MET A 92 -6.81 8.24 -3.55
C MET A 92 -6.07 7.02 -4.12
N CYS A 93 -5.29 6.34 -3.28
CA CYS A 93 -4.51 5.17 -3.71
C CYS A 93 -5.38 3.98 -4.04
N ALA A 94 -6.44 3.73 -3.27
CA ALA A 94 -7.43 2.69 -3.57
C ALA A 94 -8.11 2.97 -4.91
N GLY A 95 -8.49 4.21 -5.18
CA GLY A 95 -9.05 4.62 -6.46
C GLY A 95 -8.07 4.41 -7.60
N THR A 96 -6.81 4.79 -7.42
CA THR A 96 -5.77 4.61 -8.45
C THR A 96 -5.55 3.12 -8.74
N GLN A 97 -5.46 2.28 -7.71
CA GLN A 97 -5.36 0.83 -7.87
C GLN A 97 -6.54 0.27 -8.65
N TYR A 98 -7.75 0.70 -8.31
CA TYR A 98 -8.99 0.28 -8.97
C TYR A 98 -8.94 0.57 -10.48
N TRP A 99 -8.60 1.81 -10.85
CA TRP A 99 -8.53 2.21 -12.25
C TRP A 99 -7.35 1.59 -12.99
N ALA A 100 -6.24 1.31 -12.30
CA ALA A 100 -5.11 0.57 -12.85
C ALA A 100 -5.40 -0.92 -13.06
N HIS A 101 -6.53 -1.42 -12.56
CA HIS A 101 -6.94 -2.80 -12.69
C HIS A 101 -6.03 -3.80 -11.95
N ILE A 102 -5.45 -3.38 -10.82
CA ILE A 102 -4.67 -4.29 -9.96
C ILE A 102 -5.62 -4.99 -9.01
N GLY A 103 -5.79 -6.31 -9.20
CA GLY A 103 -6.93 -7.06 -8.64
C GLY A 103 -6.85 -7.44 -7.17
N ARG A 104 -5.69 -7.27 -6.52
CA ARG A 104 -5.52 -7.63 -5.12
C ARG A 104 -4.61 -6.64 -4.41
N VAL A 105 -4.91 -6.37 -3.13
CA VAL A 105 -4.05 -5.59 -2.26
C VAL A 105 -3.78 -6.34 -0.96
N VAL A 106 -2.54 -6.27 -0.49
CA VAL A 106 -2.11 -6.75 0.83
C VAL A 106 -1.53 -5.56 1.58
N TYR A 107 -2.01 -5.29 2.79
CA TYR A 107 -1.46 -4.19 3.59
C TYR A 107 -1.16 -4.63 5.03
N GLY A 108 -0.20 -3.96 5.66
CA GLY A 108 0.29 -4.29 6.99
C GLY A 108 -0.53 -3.66 8.11
N ILE A 109 -0.70 -2.34 8.10
CA ILE A 109 -1.47 -1.62 9.12
C ILE A 109 -2.67 -0.89 8.51
N THR A 110 -3.72 -0.70 9.30
CA THR A 110 -4.94 0.00 8.85
C THR A 110 -4.74 1.52 8.79
N GLU A 111 -5.60 2.20 8.01
CA GLU A 111 -5.68 3.67 8.03
C GLU A 111 -6.01 4.19 9.43
N GLU A 112 -6.86 3.49 10.17
CA GLU A 112 -7.19 3.84 11.56
C GLU A 112 -5.95 3.77 12.46
N ARG A 113 -5.14 2.72 12.32
CA ARG A 113 -3.88 2.60 13.05
C ARG A 113 -2.91 3.70 12.68
N LEU A 114 -2.80 4.01 11.38
CA LEU A 114 -1.98 5.11 10.90
C LEU A 114 -2.44 6.44 11.49
N LEU A 115 -3.74 6.73 11.48
CA LEU A 115 -4.31 7.94 12.07
C LEU A 115 -3.92 8.08 13.54
N SER A 116 -3.90 6.98 14.29
CA SER A 116 -3.45 6.99 15.69
C SER A 116 -1.99 7.42 15.86
N LEU A 117 -1.16 7.26 14.82
CA LEU A 117 0.25 7.64 14.82
C LEU A 117 0.47 9.06 14.32
N THR A 118 -0.26 9.48 13.29
CA THR A 118 -0.10 10.79 12.64
C THR A 118 -0.85 11.90 13.38
N GLY A 119 -1.99 11.56 13.99
CA GLY A 119 -2.85 12.55 14.63
C GLY A 119 -3.29 13.63 13.63
N ASP A 120 -3.08 14.90 14.01
CA ASP A 120 -3.42 16.08 13.20
C ASP A 120 -2.22 16.65 12.43
N HIS A 121 -1.22 15.83 12.13
CA HIS A 121 -0.01 16.28 11.44
C HIS A 121 -0.33 16.87 10.07
N ALA A 122 0.14 18.09 9.82
CA ALA A 122 -0.22 18.87 8.63
C ALA A 122 0.22 18.22 7.31
N GLU A 123 1.31 17.44 7.33
CA GLU A 123 1.81 16.75 6.13
C GLU A 123 1.13 15.42 5.86
N ASN A 124 0.37 14.91 6.82
CA ASN A 124 -0.40 13.68 6.65
C ASN A 124 -1.74 13.80 7.39
N PRO A 125 -2.69 14.58 6.84
CA PRO A 125 -4.04 14.64 7.39
C PRO A 125 -4.81 13.36 7.02
N THR A 126 -4.51 12.27 7.70
CA THR A 126 -5.00 10.94 7.37
C THR A 126 -6.52 10.90 7.28
N MET A 127 -7.02 10.45 6.12
CA MET A 127 -8.45 10.23 5.91
C MET A 127 -8.81 8.82 6.38
N ASN A 128 -9.59 8.72 7.46
CA ASN A 128 -9.98 7.42 8.01
C ASN A 128 -11.12 6.79 7.20
N LEU A 129 -10.78 6.32 6.01
CA LEU A 129 -11.71 5.62 5.12
C LEU A 129 -11.08 4.27 4.72
N PRO A 130 -11.61 3.14 5.23
CA PRO A 130 -11.09 1.82 4.88
C PRO A 130 -11.17 1.56 3.38
N CYS A 131 -10.12 1.00 2.80
CA CYS A 131 -10.08 0.73 1.36
C CYS A 131 -11.17 -0.26 0.92
N ARG A 132 -11.60 -1.16 1.81
CA ARG A 132 -12.73 -2.06 1.55
C ARG A 132 -14.01 -1.32 1.21
N GLU A 133 -14.27 -0.18 1.84
CA GLU A 133 -15.44 0.66 1.53
C GLU A 133 -15.33 1.29 0.15
N VAL A 134 -14.13 1.71 -0.24
CA VAL A 134 -13.88 2.26 -1.57
C VAL A 134 -14.16 1.20 -2.64
N PHE A 135 -13.58 0.01 -2.50
CA PHE A 135 -13.75 -1.07 -3.47
C PHE A 135 -15.18 -1.60 -3.51
N ALA A 136 -15.88 -1.62 -2.37
CA ALA A 136 -17.26 -2.08 -2.29
C ALA A 136 -18.22 -1.22 -3.11
N ARG A 137 -17.87 0.03 -3.37
CA ARG A 137 -18.65 0.95 -4.20
C ARG A 137 -18.36 0.80 -5.70
N GLY A 138 -17.34 0.03 -6.05
CA GLY A 138 -16.94 -0.21 -7.44
C GLY A 138 -17.61 -1.42 -8.05
N GLN A 139 -17.20 -1.75 -9.27
CA GLN A 139 -17.74 -2.85 -10.07
C GLN A 139 -16.74 -3.98 -10.26
N LYS A 140 -15.59 -3.90 -9.60
CA LYS A 140 -14.51 -4.89 -9.69
C LYS A 140 -14.34 -5.61 -8.35
N PRO A 141 -14.27 -6.96 -8.32
CA PRO A 141 -14.12 -7.70 -7.07
C PRO A 141 -12.66 -7.71 -6.59
N VAL A 142 -12.13 -6.54 -6.23
CA VAL A 142 -10.77 -6.43 -5.70
C VAL A 142 -10.66 -7.20 -4.40
N GLU A 143 -9.67 -8.11 -4.32
CA GLU A 143 -9.39 -8.85 -3.10
C GLU A 143 -8.53 -8.02 -2.16
N VAL A 144 -8.93 -7.96 -0.89
CA VAL A 144 -8.23 -7.17 0.14
C VAL A 144 -7.78 -8.10 1.26
N ILE A 145 -6.47 -8.10 1.54
CA ILE A 145 -5.86 -8.86 2.63
C ILE A 145 -5.17 -7.86 3.56
N GLY A 146 -5.52 -7.91 4.83
CA GLY A 146 -4.95 -7.04 5.86
C GLY A 146 -5.98 -6.69 6.94
N PRO A 147 -5.53 -6.11 8.05
CA PRO A 147 -4.14 -5.92 8.45
C PRO A 147 -3.44 -7.24 8.79
N VAL A 148 -2.10 -7.20 8.91
CA VAL A 148 -1.27 -8.37 9.21
C VAL A 148 -0.52 -8.10 10.52
N ALA A 149 -1.01 -8.68 11.60
CA ALA A 149 -0.54 -8.40 12.95
C ALA A 149 0.96 -8.68 13.15
N GLU A 150 1.49 -9.69 12.48
CA GLU A 150 2.88 -10.13 12.62
C GLU A 150 3.90 -9.09 12.19
N VAL A 151 3.52 -8.13 11.36
CA VAL A 151 4.43 -7.06 10.87
C VAL A 151 4.09 -5.68 11.42
N GLU A 152 3.05 -5.56 12.26
CA GLU A 152 2.59 -4.26 12.75
C GLU A 152 3.70 -3.49 13.47
N ASP A 153 4.39 -4.13 14.43
CA ASP A 153 5.42 -3.46 15.22
C ASP A 153 6.59 -2.96 14.35
N GLU A 154 6.98 -3.74 13.36
CA GLU A 154 8.05 -3.38 12.42
C GLU A 154 7.67 -2.16 11.59
N ILE A 155 6.43 -2.08 11.14
CA ILE A 155 5.92 -0.97 10.35
C ILE A 155 5.78 0.28 11.23
N VAL A 156 5.16 0.14 12.40
CA VAL A 156 4.96 1.23 13.37
C VAL A 156 6.30 1.83 13.79
N ALA A 157 7.34 1.02 13.94
CA ALA A 157 8.67 1.49 14.35
C ALA A 157 9.23 2.56 13.39
N LEU A 158 8.93 2.49 12.11
CA LEU A 158 9.37 3.49 11.13
C LEU A 158 8.61 4.82 11.24
N HIS A 159 7.45 4.82 11.89
CA HIS A 159 6.65 6.03 12.11
C HIS A 159 6.97 6.73 13.42
N ARG A 160 7.75 6.09 14.31
CA ARG A 160 8.13 6.69 15.58
C ARG A 160 8.93 7.97 15.34
N ASP A 161 8.59 9.01 16.11
CA ASP A 161 9.23 10.33 16.06
C ASP A 161 9.08 11.05 14.70
N MET A 162 8.43 10.42 13.72
CA MET A 162 8.22 11.03 12.41
C MET A 162 7.18 12.13 12.44
N TRP A 163 6.14 11.95 13.25
CA TRP A 163 4.96 12.82 13.28
C TRP A 163 4.93 13.74 14.50
N SER A 164 5.89 13.65 15.41
CA SER A 164 5.91 14.34 16.69
C SER A 164 6.72 15.64 16.71
N GLY A 165 7.40 16.00 15.64
CA GLY A 165 8.40 17.08 15.64
C GLY A 165 8.00 18.40 14.97
N HIS A 166 6.77 18.56 14.47
CA HIS A 166 6.42 19.69 13.62
C HIS A 166 5.40 20.67 14.24
N HIS A 167 5.39 20.76 15.55
CA HIS A 167 4.60 21.81 16.24
C HIS A 167 5.39 23.10 16.41
N HIS A 168 6.32 23.41 15.53
CA HIS A 168 7.06 24.66 15.59
C HIS A 168 6.76 25.55 14.40
N ALA A 169 5.93 26.40 14.68
CA ALA A 169 5.48 27.67 14.09
C ALA A 169 4.99 28.41 13.54
#